data_72e5a99992b211a069acf6caf6862e68
#
_entry.id   72e5a99992b211a069acf6caf6862e68
#
_cell.length_a   1.000
_cell.length_b   1.000
_cell.length_c   1.000
_cell.angle_alpha   90.00
_cell.angle_beta   90.00
_cell.angle_gamma   90.00
#
_symmetry.space_group_name_H-M   'P 1'
#
loop_
_entity.id
_entity.type
_entity.pdbx_description
1 polymer ?
#
loop_
_entity_poly.entity_id
_entity_poly.type
_entity_poly.pdbx_seq_one_letter_code
_entity_poly.pdbx_strand_id
1 'polypeptide(L)'
;MGMVNKVVPFDELEDTCVDWAEVMMQRAPLALRMIKAGLNAELDGQAGIQELAGDATMLYYFLDEAQEGGKAFLEKRKPDFQKYPKMP
;
A
#
# COMPACT_ATOMS: atom_id res chain seq x y z
N MET A 1 -1.85 -24.61 16.19
CA MET A 1 -2.83 -23.72 15.53
C MET A 1 -2.19 -22.60 14.71
N GLY A 2 -0.88 -22.43 14.65
CA GLY A 2 -0.22 -21.42 13.82
C GLY A 2 -0.42 -19.96 14.23
N MET A 3 -0.92 -19.71 15.43
CA MET A 3 -1.10 -18.34 15.95
C MET A 3 0.18 -17.71 16.51
N VAL A 4 1.16 -18.55 16.86
CA VAL A 4 2.43 -18.12 17.42
C VAL A 4 3.56 -18.44 16.43
N ASN A 5 4.33 -17.45 16.05
CA ASN A 5 5.41 -17.62 15.06
C ASN A 5 6.69 -18.17 15.70
N LYS A 6 7.04 -17.73 16.92
CA LYS A 6 8.23 -18.15 17.66
C LYS A 6 7.97 -18.00 19.15
N VAL A 7 8.49 -18.94 19.92
CA VAL A 7 8.51 -18.89 21.39
C VAL A 7 9.95 -18.76 21.84
N VAL A 8 10.23 -17.79 22.69
CA VAL A 8 11.57 -17.52 23.24
C VAL A 8 11.47 -17.24 24.74
N PRO A 9 12.55 -17.36 25.50
CA PRO A 9 12.64 -16.87 26.88
C PRO A 9 12.26 -15.38 26.94
N PHE A 10 11.73 -14.94 28.07
CA PHE A 10 11.25 -13.56 28.22
C PHE A 10 12.34 -12.51 28.01
N ASP A 11 13.54 -12.79 28.49
CA ASP A 11 14.71 -11.93 28.36
C ASP A 11 15.24 -11.81 26.91
N GLU A 12 14.89 -12.75 26.03
CA GLU A 12 15.23 -12.71 24.59
C GLU A 12 14.11 -12.14 23.71
N LEU A 13 12.96 -11.80 24.28
CA LEU A 13 11.77 -11.42 23.51
C LEU A 13 11.99 -10.14 22.71
N GLU A 14 12.54 -9.11 23.34
CA GLU A 14 12.77 -7.80 22.71
C GLU A 14 13.76 -7.92 21.56
N ASP A 15 14.90 -8.55 21.78
CA ASP A 15 15.94 -8.75 20.77
C ASP A 15 15.39 -9.54 19.57
N THR A 16 14.61 -10.60 19.83
CA THR A 16 13.96 -11.37 18.77
C THR A 16 12.99 -10.51 17.96
N CYS A 17 12.22 -9.63 18.59
CA CYS A 17 11.31 -8.72 17.88
C CYS A 17 12.07 -7.71 17.02
N VAL A 18 13.18 -7.18 17.53
CA VAL A 18 14.05 -6.25 16.77
C VAL A 18 14.64 -6.95 15.54
N ASP A 19 15.18 -8.15 15.69
CA ASP A 19 15.71 -8.94 14.57
C ASP A 19 14.65 -9.14 13.47
N TRP A 20 13.41 -9.44 13.85
CA TRP A 20 12.33 -9.60 12.90
C TRP A 20 11.95 -8.29 12.22
N ALA A 21 11.95 -7.19 12.96
CA ALA A 21 11.70 -5.86 12.40
C ALA A 21 12.79 -5.48 11.38
N GLU A 22 14.05 -5.77 11.66
CA GLU A 22 15.16 -5.53 10.73
C GLU A 22 15.02 -6.35 9.44
N VAL A 23 14.61 -7.62 9.53
CA VAL A 23 14.31 -8.45 8.35
C VAL A 23 13.16 -7.85 7.53
N MET A 24 12.11 -7.36 8.19
CA MET A 24 11.00 -6.69 7.51
C MET A 24 11.44 -5.39 6.83
N MET A 25 12.29 -4.58 7.48
CA MET A 25 12.81 -3.33 6.91
C MET A 25 13.67 -3.51 5.64
N GLN A 26 14.14 -4.73 5.36
CA GLN A 26 14.82 -5.06 4.11
C GLN A 26 13.84 -5.25 2.93
N ARG A 27 12.55 -5.16 3.15
CA ARG A 27 11.52 -5.28 2.10
C ARG A 27 11.10 -3.91 1.60
N ALA A 28 10.42 -3.89 0.45
CA ALA A 28 9.93 -2.65 -0.16
C ALA A 28 8.95 -1.93 0.79
N PRO A 29 9.21 -0.68 1.20
CA PRO A 29 8.39 0.02 2.20
C PRO A 29 6.92 0.15 1.79
N LEU A 30 6.66 0.45 0.51
CA LEU A 30 5.30 0.56 -0.01
C LEU A 30 4.55 -0.77 0.06
N ALA A 31 5.22 -1.89 -0.27
CA ALA A 31 4.61 -3.21 -0.18
C ALA A 31 4.20 -3.55 1.26
N LEU A 32 5.07 -3.25 2.25
CA LEU A 32 4.76 -3.44 3.66
C LEU A 32 3.56 -2.61 4.11
N ARG A 33 3.49 -1.35 3.69
CA ARG A 33 2.38 -0.45 3.99
C ARG A 33 1.07 -0.97 3.41
N MET A 34 1.05 -1.36 2.15
CA MET A 34 -0.15 -1.87 1.48
C MET A 34 -0.64 -3.19 2.09
N ILE A 35 0.27 -4.10 2.43
CA ILE A 35 -0.08 -5.35 3.11
C ILE A 35 -0.72 -5.05 4.47
N LYS A 36 -0.11 -4.17 5.26
CA LYS A 36 -0.64 -3.80 6.57
C LYS A 36 -2.02 -3.13 6.48
N ALA A 37 -2.19 -2.17 5.58
CA ALA A 37 -3.47 -1.51 5.35
C ALA A 37 -4.55 -2.51 4.93
N GLY A 38 -4.24 -3.42 4.00
CA GLY A 38 -5.16 -4.46 3.55
C GLY A 38 -5.58 -5.43 4.66
N LEU A 39 -4.65 -5.84 5.53
CA LEU A 39 -4.95 -6.74 6.66
C LEU A 39 -5.78 -6.06 7.76
N ASN A 40 -5.63 -4.76 7.93
CA ASN A 40 -6.35 -4.01 8.96
C ASN A 40 -7.70 -3.46 8.47
N ALA A 41 -7.93 -3.39 7.15
CA ALA A 41 -9.10 -2.73 6.57
C ALA A 41 -10.45 -3.24 7.13
N GLU A 42 -10.56 -4.53 7.40
CA GLU A 42 -11.78 -5.10 7.99
C GLU A 42 -11.98 -4.67 9.44
N LEU A 43 -10.91 -4.63 10.23
CA LEU A 43 -10.96 -4.26 11.65
C LEU A 43 -11.21 -2.77 11.85
N ASP A 44 -10.64 -1.95 11.00
CA ASP A 44 -10.78 -0.49 11.02
C ASP A 44 -12.06 -0.02 10.31
N GLY A 45 -12.81 -0.95 9.72
CA GLY A 45 -14.11 -0.69 9.08
C GLY A 45 -14.00 0.34 7.95
N GLN A 46 -14.95 1.30 7.92
CA GLN A 46 -14.99 2.33 6.88
C GLN A 46 -13.69 3.16 6.80
N ALA A 47 -13.08 3.45 7.93
CA ALA A 47 -11.82 4.20 7.98
C ALA A 47 -10.66 3.43 7.31
N GLY A 48 -10.56 2.13 7.55
CA GLY A 48 -9.55 1.28 6.92
C GLY A 48 -9.72 1.17 5.41
N ILE A 49 -10.97 1.06 4.94
CA ILE A 49 -11.28 1.07 3.50
C ILE A 49 -10.90 2.41 2.87
N GLN A 50 -11.17 3.53 3.53
CA GLN A 50 -10.80 4.86 3.05
C GLN A 50 -9.29 5.06 3.00
N GLU A 51 -8.54 4.56 3.99
CA GLU A 51 -7.08 4.60 3.97
C GLU A 51 -6.53 3.82 2.77
N LEU A 52 -6.99 2.61 2.55
CA LEU A 52 -6.58 1.79 1.41
C LEU A 52 -6.92 2.45 0.06
N ALA A 53 -8.10 3.03 -0.06
CA ALA A 53 -8.52 3.78 -1.25
C ALA A 53 -7.67 5.04 -1.45
N GLY A 54 -7.31 5.74 -0.38
CA GLY A 54 -6.41 6.88 -0.39
C GLY A 54 -5.01 6.51 -0.91
N ASP A 55 -4.45 5.42 -0.41
CA ASP A 55 -3.16 4.89 -0.88
C ASP A 55 -3.20 4.51 -2.37
N ALA A 56 -4.28 3.86 -2.82
CA ALA A 56 -4.47 3.53 -4.23
C ALA A 56 -4.59 4.79 -5.10
N THR A 57 -5.28 5.82 -4.62
CA THR A 57 -5.39 7.13 -5.29
C THR A 57 -4.03 7.81 -5.40
N MET A 58 -3.22 7.77 -4.35
CA MET A 58 -1.85 8.31 -4.41
C MET A 58 -1.01 7.60 -5.47
N LEU A 59 -1.10 6.28 -5.57
CA LEU A 59 -0.42 5.52 -6.62
C LEU A 59 -0.88 5.93 -8.02
N TYR A 60 -2.19 6.16 -8.20
CA TYR A 60 -2.74 6.64 -9.46
C TYR A 60 -2.10 7.98 -9.90
N TYR A 61 -1.88 8.91 -8.98
CA TYR A 61 -1.27 10.21 -9.31
C TYR A 61 0.18 10.13 -9.84
N PHE A 62 0.86 9.01 -9.61
CA PHE A 62 2.19 8.77 -10.19
C PHE A 62 2.15 8.18 -11.60
N LEU A 63 0.97 7.84 -12.12
CA LEU A 63 0.82 7.30 -13.46
C LEU A 63 0.63 8.42 -14.50
N ASP A 64 1.09 8.16 -15.72
CA ASP A 64 0.90 9.07 -16.86
C ASP A 64 -0.59 9.30 -17.18
N GLU A 65 -1.42 8.30 -16.90
CA GLU A 65 -2.88 8.38 -17.05
C GLU A 65 -3.48 9.51 -16.22
N ALA A 66 -3.02 9.72 -15.00
CA ALA A 66 -3.49 10.81 -14.14
C ALA A 66 -3.17 12.19 -14.72
N GLN A 67 -2.07 12.31 -15.46
CA GLN A 67 -1.65 13.56 -16.08
C GLN A 67 -2.46 13.89 -17.34
N GLU A 68 -3.02 12.90 -17.99
CA GLU A 68 -3.77 13.07 -19.26
C GLU A 68 -4.98 13.99 -19.09
N GLY A 69 -5.78 13.80 -18.03
CA GLY A 69 -6.96 14.63 -17.77
C GLY A 69 -6.60 16.11 -17.62
N GLY A 70 -5.57 16.41 -16.84
CA GLY A 70 -5.08 17.77 -16.63
C GLY A 70 -4.54 18.40 -17.93
N LYS A 71 -3.72 17.68 -18.67
CA LYS A 71 -3.17 18.12 -19.96
C LYS A 71 -4.29 18.40 -20.98
N ALA A 72 -5.22 17.47 -21.13
CA ALA A 72 -6.35 17.61 -22.05
C ALA A 72 -7.20 18.84 -21.72
N PHE A 73 -7.43 19.10 -20.42
CA PHE A 73 -8.15 20.29 -19.98
C PHE A 73 -7.42 21.59 -20.36
N LEU A 74 -6.13 21.67 -20.10
CA LEU A 74 -5.32 22.86 -20.45
C LEU A 74 -5.24 23.08 -21.96
N GLU A 75 -5.14 22.01 -22.74
CA GLU A 75 -5.06 22.01 -24.19
C GLU A 75 -6.45 22.13 -24.86
N LYS A 76 -7.54 22.17 -24.09
CA LYS A 76 -8.93 22.27 -24.57
C LYS A 76 -9.31 21.17 -25.57
N ARG A 77 -8.79 19.96 -25.37
CA ARG A 77 -9.07 18.75 -26.15
C ARG A 77 -9.78 17.68 -25.31
N LYS A 78 -10.32 16.69 -25.95
CA LYS A 78 -10.82 15.50 -25.25
C LYS A 78 -9.65 14.66 -24.74
N PRO A 79 -9.72 14.13 -23.50
CA PRO A 79 -8.71 13.22 -23.00
C PRO A 79 -8.75 11.89 -23.76
N ASP A 80 -7.58 11.29 -23.98
CA ASP A 80 -7.43 9.99 -24.61
C ASP A 80 -6.91 8.97 -23.60
N PHE A 81 -7.84 8.36 -22.87
CA PHE A 81 -7.52 7.30 -21.88
C PHE A 81 -7.39 5.92 -22.52
N GLN A 82 -7.75 5.75 -23.80
CA GLN A 82 -7.70 4.43 -24.44
C GLN A 82 -6.26 3.94 -24.71
N LYS A 83 -5.30 4.87 -24.77
CA LYS A 83 -3.89 4.56 -24.98
C LYS A 83 -3.19 3.95 -23.76
N TYR A 84 -3.80 4.07 -22.56
CA TYR A 84 -3.23 3.53 -21.34
C TYR A 84 -3.67 2.09 -21.12
N PRO A 85 -2.79 1.24 -20.53
CA PRO A 85 -3.14 -0.15 -20.24
C PRO A 85 -4.30 -0.18 -19.24
N LYS A 86 -5.29 -1.02 -19.51
CA LYS A 86 -6.35 -1.30 -18.52
C LYS A 86 -5.75 -2.23 -17.46
N MET A 87 -5.34 -1.62 -16.36
CA MET A 87 -4.85 -2.36 -15.20
C MET A 87 -6.04 -3.01 -14.48
N PRO A 88 -5.86 -4.25 -13.95
CA PRO A 88 -6.92 -4.92 -13.20
C PRO A 88 -7.18 -4.22 -11.87
#